data_cddf35f7a23d297cc0742b8955f6c00c
#
_entry.id   cddf35f7a23d297cc0742b8955f6c00c
#
_cell.length_a   1.000
_cell.length_b   1.000
_cell.length_c   1.000
_cell.angle_alpha   90.00
_cell.angle_beta   90.00
_cell.angle_gamma   90.00
#
_symmetry.space_group_name_H-M   'P 1'
#
loop_
_entity.id
_entity.type
_entity.pdbx_description
1 polymer ?
#
loop_
_entity_poly.entity_id
_entity_poly.type
_entity_poly.pdbx_seq_one_letter_code
_entity_poly.pdbx_strand_id
1 'polypeptide(L)'
;MEFDLSTLQPKERASFALRALYEAAGCRKYHMGRFEEYSLYQANRSFLSSEQVITFTDLDGRLLALKPDVTLSIAKTAQPAPGETLRYYYHENVYRPSAESHTFKEIGQMGLEFLGGVGEAEVQQAVCLAAQSLGQLGTDWVLEVSHMGYLFGLLDALQVPEDARAGLLRKLGQKNAHELRAAALAAGLDEDAADTLCRVLTLCGGYADTLPRAEALCRNDAMRAAVAELQGLAGPLEQAGGAIRLDLTLAGEMEYYNGLVFQGYLKALPRPLLKGGRYDLLMQQFTPGAGAIGFAVYLDELDRLSAPLPPVQKNSTDKVMLNVALPKGRLGDKVYNLLAGIGYGCPEDYNATRKLVVENPAAGIRYFLVKPSDVAIYVEHGAADVGIVGKDILTEAEADVYELLDTGLGKCRMCVAAPADYQDDPGRPVRVATKFVNIAKAYYASQGRDIDIIKLNGSIELAPILGLSDVIVDIVETGTTLRENGLKVVTEFLPIS
;
A
#
# COMPACT_ATOMS: atom_id res chain seq x y z
N MET A 1 -21.16 -40.97 -5.90
CA MET A 1 -21.74 -39.62 -6.06
C MET A 1 -20.55 -38.73 -6.46
N GLU A 2 -20.41 -38.43 -7.75
CA GLU A 2 -19.39 -37.48 -8.19
C GLU A 2 -19.85 -36.08 -7.77
N PHE A 3 -19.00 -35.37 -7.06
CA PHE A 3 -19.26 -34.00 -6.63
C PHE A 3 -18.99 -33.06 -7.80
N ASP A 4 -19.99 -32.32 -8.24
CA ASP A 4 -19.81 -31.35 -9.32
C ASP A 4 -19.08 -30.11 -8.81
N LEU A 5 -17.78 -30.05 -9.01
CA LEU A 5 -16.92 -28.93 -8.60
C LEU A 5 -17.26 -27.60 -9.33
N SER A 6 -18.06 -27.66 -10.40
CA SER A 6 -18.47 -26.46 -11.13
C SER A 6 -19.44 -25.58 -10.35
N THR A 7 -20.11 -26.13 -9.35
CA THR A 7 -21.05 -25.40 -8.48
C THR A 7 -20.37 -24.59 -7.38
N LEU A 8 -19.09 -24.83 -7.13
CA LEU A 8 -18.34 -24.12 -6.09
C LEU A 8 -18.02 -22.70 -6.52
N GLN A 9 -18.16 -21.75 -5.60
CA GLN A 9 -17.68 -20.37 -5.78
C GLN A 9 -16.15 -20.34 -5.90
N PRO A 10 -15.55 -19.33 -6.56
CA PRO A 10 -14.10 -19.24 -6.73
C PRO A 10 -13.33 -19.39 -5.43
N LYS A 11 -13.74 -18.72 -4.35
CA LYS A 11 -13.09 -18.82 -3.04
C LYS A 11 -13.21 -20.21 -2.39
N GLU A 12 -14.30 -20.93 -2.64
CA GLU A 12 -14.43 -22.30 -2.13
C GLU A 12 -13.47 -23.23 -2.85
N ARG A 13 -13.42 -23.16 -4.19
CA ARG A 13 -12.43 -23.92 -4.98
C ARG A 13 -10.99 -23.61 -4.57
N ALA A 14 -10.68 -22.32 -4.38
CA ALA A 14 -9.38 -21.88 -3.89
C ALA A 14 -9.04 -22.51 -2.54
N SER A 15 -9.99 -22.48 -1.60
CA SER A 15 -9.78 -23.05 -0.25
C SER A 15 -9.48 -24.56 -0.30
N PHE A 16 -10.16 -25.32 -1.16
CA PHE A 16 -9.88 -26.75 -1.33
C PHE A 16 -8.52 -27.00 -1.98
N ALA A 17 -8.16 -26.25 -3.02
CA ALA A 17 -6.89 -26.39 -3.72
C ALA A 17 -5.70 -26.03 -2.79
N LEU A 18 -5.79 -24.91 -2.08
CA LEU A 18 -4.75 -24.47 -1.14
C LEU A 18 -4.62 -25.42 0.04
N ARG A 19 -5.73 -25.94 0.57
CA ARG A 19 -5.71 -26.95 1.62
C ARG A 19 -4.94 -28.20 1.19
N ALA A 20 -5.26 -28.73 0.00
CA ALA A 20 -4.57 -29.91 -0.52
C ALA A 20 -3.07 -29.66 -0.71
N LEU A 21 -2.69 -28.47 -1.21
CA LEU A 21 -1.29 -28.05 -1.35
C LEU A 21 -0.56 -28.02 0.01
N TYR A 22 -1.16 -27.39 1.03
CA TYR A 22 -0.51 -27.22 2.33
C TYR A 22 -0.44 -28.53 3.12
N GLU A 23 -1.47 -29.37 3.07
CA GLU A 23 -1.46 -30.70 3.69
C GLU A 23 -0.41 -31.61 3.02
N ALA A 24 -0.26 -31.56 1.69
CA ALA A 24 0.78 -32.28 0.97
C ALA A 24 2.20 -31.80 1.34
N ALA A 25 2.37 -30.53 1.69
CA ALA A 25 3.62 -29.97 2.21
C ALA A 25 3.89 -30.29 3.69
N GLY A 26 3.03 -31.09 4.34
CA GLY A 26 3.17 -31.50 5.74
C GLY A 26 2.67 -30.48 6.76
N CYS A 27 1.90 -29.47 6.35
CA CYS A 27 1.32 -28.50 7.26
C CYS A 27 0.10 -29.07 7.98
N ARG A 28 -0.02 -28.77 9.27
CA ARG A 28 -1.17 -29.16 10.11
C ARG A 28 -2.15 -28.00 10.20
N LYS A 29 -3.46 -28.32 10.20
CA LYS A 29 -4.48 -27.28 10.35
C LYS A 29 -4.41 -26.67 11.74
N TYR A 30 -4.32 -25.35 11.80
CA TYR A 30 -4.50 -24.55 12.99
C TYR A 30 -5.90 -23.95 13.01
N HIS A 31 -6.52 -23.89 14.17
CA HIS A 31 -7.81 -23.23 14.38
C HIS A 31 -7.74 -22.37 15.62
N MET A 32 -8.23 -21.13 15.52
CA MET A 32 -8.28 -20.21 16.65
C MET A 32 -9.72 -19.76 16.94
N GLY A 33 -9.95 -19.34 18.19
CA GLY A 33 -11.18 -18.68 18.58
C GLY A 33 -11.41 -17.37 17.84
N ARG A 34 -12.64 -16.88 17.84
CA ARG A 34 -12.97 -15.57 17.26
C ARG A 34 -12.55 -14.40 18.14
N PHE A 35 -12.32 -14.66 19.42
CA PHE A 35 -12.02 -13.67 20.45
C PHE A 35 -10.69 -14.00 21.10
N GLU A 36 -9.92 -12.95 21.36
CA GLU A 36 -8.66 -12.99 22.10
C GLU A 36 -8.67 -11.92 23.19
N GLU A 37 -7.85 -12.07 24.21
CA GLU A 37 -7.65 -11.00 25.19
C GLU A 37 -6.96 -9.79 24.53
N TYR A 38 -7.51 -8.59 24.70
CA TYR A 38 -6.96 -7.37 24.12
C TYR A 38 -5.52 -7.09 24.59
N SER A 39 -5.15 -7.56 25.79
CA SER A 39 -3.79 -7.46 26.33
C SER A 39 -2.71 -8.01 25.38
N LEU A 40 -3.02 -9.04 24.60
CA LEU A 40 -2.11 -9.59 23.60
C LEU A 40 -1.72 -8.54 22.56
N TYR A 41 -2.71 -7.83 22.01
CA TYR A 41 -2.50 -6.80 20.98
C TYR A 41 -1.89 -5.54 21.59
N GLN A 42 -2.26 -5.18 22.82
CA GLN A 42 -1.68 -4.06 23.54
C GLN A 42 -0.17 -4.25 23.81
N ALA A 43 0.26 -5.48 24.12
CA ALA A 43 1.67 -5.80 24.33
C ALA A 43 2.47 -5.82 23.01
N ASN A 44 1.82 -6.00 21.86
CA ASN A 44 2.44 -6.18 20.54
C ASN A 44 2.04 -5.07 19.54
N ARG A 45 2.01 -3.81 19.98
CA ARG A 45 1.58 -2.67 19.14
C ARG A 45 2.45 -2.41 17.91
N SER A 46 3.70 -2.82 17.94
CA SER A 46 4.60 -2.77 16.78
C SER A 46 4.19 -3.72 15.67
N PHE A 47 3.45 -4.78 16.00
CA PHE A 47 2.91 -5.75 15.03
C PHE A 47 1.54 -5.30 14.49
N LEU A 48 0.69 -4.74 15.35
CA LEU A 48 -0.65 -4.32 15.00
C LEU A 48 -1.04 -3.06 15.79
N SER A 49 -1.34 -1.96 15.11
CA SER A 49 -1.73 -0.73 15.78
C SER A 49 -3.06 -0.92 16.51
N SER A 50 -3.23 -0.25 17.66
CA SER A 50 -4.45 -0.33 18.47
C SER A 50 -5.71 0.13 17.71
N GLU A 51 -5.55 0.99 16.71
CA GLU A 51 -6.64 1.49 15.87
C GLU A 51 -7.20 0.42 14.92
N GLN A 52 -6.43 -0.64 14.68
CA GLN A 52 -6.84 -1.78 13.85
C GLN A 52 -7.55 -2.89 14.61
N VAL A 53 -7.81 -2.72 15.90
CA VAL A 53 -8.39 -3.76 16.77
C VAL A 53 -9.79 -3.37 17.23
N ILE A 54 -10.76 -4.22 16.94
CA ILE A 54 -12.15 -4.09 17.41
C ILE A 54 -12.24 -4.71 18.80
N THR A 55 -12.57 -3.91 19.82
CA THR A 55 -12.65 -4.35 21.21
C THR A 55 -14.07 -4.35 21.75
N PHE A 56 -14.34 -5.22 22.72
CA PHE A 56 -15.59 -5.26 23.48
C PHE A 56 -15.34 -5.88 24.87
N THR A 57 -16.27 -5.70 25.79
CA THR A 57 -16.18 -6.28 27.13
C THR A 57 -16.99 -7.57 27.19
N ASP A 58 -16.41 -8.65 27.75
CA ASP A 58 -17.12 -9.90 27.97
C ASP A 58 -18.05 -9.82 29.20
N LEU A 59 -18.75 -10.93 29.50
CA LEU A 59 -19.69 -11.01 30.61
C LEU A 59 -19.03 -10.90 31.97
N ASP A 60 -17.74 -11.17 32.08
CA ASP A 60 -16.94 -11.08 33.31
C ASP A 60 -16.20 -9.73 33.44
N GLY A 61 -16.43 -8.78 32.53
CA GLY A 61 -15.82 -7.46 32.51
C GLY A 61 -14.40 -7.42 31.93
N ARG A 62 -13.91 -8.51 31.29
CA ARG A 62 -12.61 -8.53 30.61
C ARG A 62 -12.70 -7.88 29.24
N LEU A 63 -11.67 -7.13 28.87
CA LEU A 63 -11.57 -6.51 27.55
C LEU A 63 -11.06 -7.55 26.55
N LEU A 64 -11.92 -7.94 25.62
CA LEU A 64 -11.64 -8.85 24.51
C LEU A 64 -11.51 -8.07 23.21
N ALA A 65 -10.89 -8.72 22.24
CA ALA A 65 -10.79 -8.26 20.86
C ALA A 65 -11.37 -9.30 19.90
N LEU A 66 -12.08 -8.85 18.86
CA LEU A 66 -12.27 -9.67 17.66
C LEU A 66 -10.92 -9.87 17.01
N LYS A 67 -10.57 -11.10 16.63
CA LYS A 67 -9.25 -11.40 16.07
C LYS A 67 -8.93 -10.54 14.84
N PRO A 68 -7.95 -9.64 14.91
CA PRO A 68 -7.54 -8.82 13.79
C PRO A 68 -6.45 -9.48 12.94
N ASP A 69 -5.84 -10.55 13.47
CA ASP A 69 -4.72 -11.27 12.88
C ASP A 69 -4.66 -12.71 13.36
N VAL A 70 -4.09 -13.62 12.55
CA VAL A 70 -3.94 -15.05 12.89
C VAL A 70 -2.50 -15.35 13.33
N THR A 71 -1.51 -14.71 12.71
CA THR A 71 -0.08 -14.97 12.92
C THR A 71 0.33 -14.75 14.38
N LEU A 72 -0.12 -13.67 15.01
CA LEU A 72 0.19 -13.38 16.42
C LEU A 72 -0.36 -14.43 17.37
N SER A 73 -1.57 -14.92 17.13
CA SER A 73 -2.16 -16.01 17.93
C SER A 73 -1.42 -17.34 17.77
N ILE A 74 -0.98 -17.65 16.55
CA ILE A 74 -0.16 -18.83 16.29
C ILE A 74 1.18 -18.69 17.00
N ALA A 75 1.87 -17.56 16.87
CA ALA A 75 3.16 -17.31 17.51
C ALA A 75 3.09 -17.43 19.04
N LYS A 76 2.03 -16.89 19.66
CA LYS A 76 1.77 -17.01 21.11
C LYS A 76 1.61 -18.47 21.57
N THR A 77 0.93 -19.30 20.78
CA THR A 77 0.58 -20.68 21.18
C THR A 77 1.61 -21.70 20.72
N ALA A 78 2.45 -21.37 19.74
CA ALA A 78 3.47 -22.26 19.23
C ALA A 78 4.60 -22.45 20.25
N GLN A 79 4.91 -23.71 20.56
CA GLN A 79 6.01 -24.09 21.45
C GLN A 79 6.90 -25.11 20.73
N PRO A 80 7.71 -24.69 19.74
CA PRO A 80 8.62 -25.60 19.06
C PRO A 80 9.71 -26.08 20.02
N ALA A 81 10.04 -27.38 19.95
CA ALA A 81 11.22 -27.89 20.61
C ALA A 81 12.51 -27.33 19.92
N PRO A 82 13.66 -27.29 20.61
CA PRO A 82 14.90 -26.85 20.01
C PRO A 82 15.20 -27.59 18.71
N GLY A 83 15.34 -26.85 17.60
CA GLY A 83 15.57 -27.38 16.25
C GLY A 83 14.33 -27.95 15.53
N GLU A 84 13.18 -27.94 16.17
CA GLU A 84 11.91 -28.33 15.55
C GLU A 84 11.32 -27.17 14.76
N THR A 85 10.74 -27.47 13.59
CA THR A 85 9.92 -26.53 12.83
C THR A 85 8.47 -26.98 12.85
N LEU A 86 7.62 -26.23 13.52
CA LEU A 86 6.18 -26.40 13.47
C LEU A 86 5.65 -25.79 12.17
N ARG A 87 4.77 -26.52 11.48
CA ARG A 87 4.20 -26.13 10.19
C ARG A 87 2.70 -26.14 10.30
N TYR A 88 2.09 -24.95 10.25
CA TYR A 88 0.65 -24.77 10.35
C TYR A 88 0.10 -24.15 9.09
N TYR A 89 -1.13 -24.50 8.74
CA TYR A 89 -1.98 -23.73 7.83
C TYR A 89 -3.29 -23.40 8.53
N TYR A 90 -3.91 -22.31 8.12
CA TYR A 90 -5.19 -21.86 8.66
C TYR A 90 -6.14 -21.42 7.54
N HIS A 91 -7.44 -21.45 7.85
CA HIS A 91 -8.51 -20.86 7.05
C HIS A 91 -9.44 -20.16 8.02
N GLU A 92 -9.29 -18.86 8.17
CA GLU A 92 -9.90 -18.06 9.23
C GLU A 92 -10.37 -16.70 8.71
N ASN A 93 -11.37 -16.14 9.39
CA ASN A 93 -11.76 -14.75 9.15
C ASN A 93 -11.10 -13.86 10.19
N VAL A 94 -10.55 -12.73 9.76
CA VAL A 94 -10.05 -11.65 10.62
C VAL A 94 -10.95 -10.42 10.50
N TYR A 95 -10.96 -9.59 11.53
CA TYR A 95 -11.86 -8.45 11.65
C TYR A 95 -11.07 -7.17 11.84
N ARG A 96 -11.15 -6.26 10.87
CA ARG A 96 -10.40 -4.99 10.92
C ARG A 96 -11.31 -3.81 10.57
N PRO A 97 -11.10 -2.63 11.19
CA PRO A 97 -11.71 -1.41 10.69
C PRO A 97 -11.17 -1.09 9.29
N SER A 98 -12.05 -0.63 8.42
CA SER A 98 -11.66 -0.14 7.09
C SER A 98 -11.47 1.37 7.17
N ALA A 99 -10.26 1.85 6.85
CA ALA A 99 -9.97 3.28 6.76
C ALA A 99 -10.83 3.98 5.69
N GLU A 100 -11.10 3.29 4.56
CA GLU A 100 -11.85 3.84 3.43
C GLU A 100 -13.34 4.06 3.74
N SER A 101 -13.98 3.10 4.42
CA SER A 101 -15.43 3.12 4.63
C SER A 101 -15.85 3.44 6.06
N HIS A 102 -14.90 3.62 6.98
CA HIS A 102 -15.16 3.75 8.43
C HIS A 102 -16.09 2.67 8.99
N THR A 103 -16.04 1.46 8.38
CA THR A 103 -16.84 0.29 8.78
C THR A 103 -15.91 -0.84 9.19
N PHE A 104 -16.47 -1.82 9.88
CA PHE A 104 -15.75 -3.05 10.19
C PHE A 104 -15.85 -4.03 9.01
N LYS A 105 -14.73 -4.60 8.61
CA LYS A 105 -14.65 -5.64 7.59
C LYS A 105 -14.32 -6.98 8.21
N GLU A 106 -14.99 -8.02 7.75
CA GLU A 106 -14.60 -9.41 7.90
C GLU A 106 -13.80 -9.78 6.66
N ILE A 107 -12.59 -10.32 6.86
CA ILE A 107 -11.65 -10.63 5.78
C ILE A 107 -11.32 -12.11 5.87
N GLY A 108 -11.72 -12.89 4.85
CA GLY A 108 -11.42 -14.30 4.74
C GLY A 108 -9.96 -14.51 4.32
N GLN A 109 -9.21 -15.22 5.15
CA GLN A 109 -7.79 -15.51 4.91
C GLN A 109 -7.51 -17.00 4.99
N MET A 110 -6.63 -17.46 4.10
CA MET A 110 -6.02 -18.78 4.19
C MET A 110 -4.51 -18.63 4.07
N GLY A 111 -3.76 -19.17 5.02
CA GLY A 111 -2.31 -18.96 5.05
C GLY A 111 -1.57 -20.13 5.69
N LEU A 112 -0.27 -20.03 5.70
CA LEU A 112 0.62 -20.97 6.40
C LEU A 112 1.67 -20.21 7.21
N GLU A 113 2.14 -20.89 8.28
CA GLU A 113 3.16 -20.39 9.19
C GLU A 113 4.14 -21.51 9.54
N PHE A 114 5.44 -21.25 9.36
CA PHE A 114 6.54 -22.08 9.81
C PHE A 114 7.22 -21.38 10.99
N LEU A 115 7.31 -22.08 12.13
CA LEU A 115 7.79 -21.48 13.38
C LEU A 115 8.80 -22.41 14.07
N GLY A 116 9.85 -21.86 14.64
CA GLY A 116 10.87 -22.59 15.38
C GLY A 116 12.22 -22.61 14.69
N GLY A 117 12.70 -23.76 14.27
CA GLY A 117 13.97 -23.95 13.56
C GLY A 117 13.87 -23.55 12.09
N VAL A 118 13.56 -22.26 11.81
CA VAL A 118 13.41 -21.77 10.44
C VAL A 118 14.78 -21.39 9.87
N GLY A 119 15.30 -22.27 9.02
CA GLY A 119 16.54 -22.06 8.26
C GLY A 119 16.27 -21.75 6.79
N GLU A 120 17.32 -21.82 5.96
CA GLU A 120 17.25 -21.53 4.53
C GLU A 120 16.26 -22.45 3.79
N ALA A 121 16.22 -23.74 4.14
CA ALA A 121 15.34 -24.72 3.52
C ALA A 121 13.85 -24.41 3.77
N GLU A 122 13.50 -24.00 5.01
CA GLU A 122 12.15 -23.59 5.39
C GLU A 122 11.74 -22.30 4.68
N VAL A 123 12.66 -21.35 4.55
CA VAL A 123 12.43 -20.09 3.81
C VAL A 123 12.15 -20.38 2.35
N GLN A 124 13.00 -21.18 1.69
CA GLN A 124 12.80 -21.59 0.30
C GLN A 124 11.47 -22.32 0.11
N GLN A 125 11.13 -23.25 1.00
CA GLN A 125 9.87 -23.99 0.95
C GLN A 125 8.66 -23.06 1.09
N ALA A 126 8.66 -22.12 2.03
CA ALA A 126 7.56 -21.18 2.24
C ALA A 126 7.32 -20.29 1.01
N VAL A 127 8.38 -19.76 0.41
CA VAL A 127 8.28 -18.90 -0.79
C VAL A 127 7.83 -19.71 -2.02
N CYS A 128 8.33 -20.94 -2.19
CA CYS A 128 7.83 -21.84 -3.24
C CYS A 128 6.34 -22.17 -3.07
N LEU A 129 5.88 -22.41 -1.82
CA LEU A 129 4.46 -22.63 -1.54
C LEU A 129 3.62 -21.38 -1.81
N ALA A 130 4.16 -20.19 -1.59
CA ALA A 130 3.49 -18.95 -1.98
C ALA A 130 3.31 -18.86 -3.51
N ALA A 131 4.37 -19.13 -4.28
CA ALA A 131 4.30 -19.18 -5.75
C ALA A 131 3.33 -20.26 -6.25
N GLN A 132 3.38 -21.47 -5.68
CA GLN A 132 2.47 -22.57 -6.01
C GLN A 132 1.02 -22.22 -5.64
N SER A 133 0.79 -21.51 -4.53
CA SER A 133 -0.54 -21.03 -4.15
C SER A 133 -1.11 -20.10 -5.22
N LEU A 134 -0.34 -19.15 -5.72
CA LEU A 134 -0.75 -18.29 -6.82
C LEU A 134 -1.07 -19.09 -8.10
N GLY A 135 -0.25 -20.09 -8.41
CA GLY A 135 -0.48 -20.99 -9.55
C GLY A 135 -1.77 -21.81 -9.45
N GLN A 136 -2.23 -22.13 -8.22
CA GLN A 136 -3.55 -22.77 -8.00
C GLN A 136 -4.72 -21.82 -8.20
N LEU A 137 -4.49 -20.50 -8.07
CA LEU A 137 -5.52 -19.47 -8.09
C LEU A 137 -5.68 -18.81 -9.46
N GLY A 138 -4.67 -18.89 -10.31
CA GLY A 138 -4.71 -18.34 -11.67
C GLY A 138 -3.44 -18.62 -12.47
N THR A 139 -3.52 -18.40 -13.79
CA THR A 139 -2.39 -18.64 -14.71
C THR A 139 -1.49 -17.42 -14.87
N ASP A 140 -2.05 -16.21 -14.75
CA ASP A 140 -1.37 -14.95 -14.93
C ASP A 140 -1.10 -14.31 -13.57
N TRP A 141 -0.06 -14.77 -12.89
CA TRP A 141 0.34 -14.27 -11.59
C TRP A 141 1.76 -13.73 -11.57
N VAL A 142 2.02 -12.86 -10.59
CA VAL A 142 3.33 -12.29 -10.31
C VAL A 142 3.61 -12.47 -8.82
N LEU A 143 4.81 -12.93 -8.47
CA LEU A 143 5.34 -12.89 -7.10
C LEU A 143 6.45 -11.84 -7.04
N GLU A 144 6.25 -10.79 -6.27
CA GLU A 144 7.26 -9.79 -5.96
C GLU A 144 7.95 -10.15 -4.65
N VAL A 145 9.27 -10.10 -4.65
CA VAL A 145 10.12 -10.47 -3.52
C VAL A 145 10.97 -9.27 -3.13
N SER A 146 11.16 -9.05 -1.84
CA SER A 146 12.00 -8.01 -1.24
C SER A 146 12.75 -8.56 -0.02
N HIS A 147 13.64 -7.76 0.56
CA HIS A 147 14.38 -8.13 1.76
C HIS A 147 14.61 -6.95 2.69
N MET A 148 13.98 -6.96 3.86
CA MET A 148 14.08 -5.87 4.83
C MET A 148 15.49 -5.65 5.35
N GLY A 149 16.27 -6.74 5.54
CA GLY A 149 17.69 -6.64 5.94
C GLY A 149 18.57 -5.89 4.93
N TYR A 150 18.20 -5.90 3.64
CA TYR A 150 18.87 -5.06 2.64
C TYR A 150 18.60 -3.58 2.89
N LEU A 151 17.33 -3.22 3.13
CA LEU A 151 16.93 -1.83 3.37
C LEU A 151 17.48 -1.30 4.71
N PHE A 152 17.36 -2.07 5.78
CA PHE A 152 17.92 -1.68 7.07
C PHE A 152 19.45 -1.55 6.99
N GLY A 153 20.13 -2.50 6.33
CA GLY A 153 21.56 -2.42 6.08
C GLY A 153 21.95 -1.16 5.30
N LEU A 154 21.15 -0.75 4.33
CA LEU A 154 21.38 0.50 3.60
C LEU A 154 21.21 1.72 4.51
N LEU A 155 20.12 1.79 5.29
CA LEU A 155 19.90 2.90 6.23
C LEU A 155 21.03 3.01 7.25
N ASP A 156 21.56 1.87 7.73
CA ASP A 156 22.72 1.83 8.62
C ASP A 156 24.00 2.34 7.93
N ALA A 157 24.27 1.89 6.69
CA ALA A 157 25.42 2.32 5.92
C ALA A 157 25.41 3.83 5.61
N LEU A 158 24.22 4.41 5.45
CA LEU A 158 24.01 5.84 5.24
C LEU A 158 23.89 6.64 6.54
N GLN A 159 23.99 5.98 7.71
CA GLN A 159 23.88 6.58 9.04
C GLN A 159 22.55 7.37 9.23
N VAL A 160 21.45 6.83 8.69
CA VAL A 160 20.13 7.46 8.81
C VAL A 160 19.72 7.52 10.29
N PRO A 161 19.32 8.70 10.80
CA PRO A 161 18.80 8.84 12.16
C PRO A 161 17.58 7.94 12.40
N GLU A 162 17.48 7.34 13.60
CA GLU A 162 16.44 6.35 13.92
C GLU A 162 15.02 6.88 13.74
N ASP A 163 14.79 8.12 14.16
CA ASP A 163 13.51 8.83 14.04
C ASP A 163 13.09 9.14 12.59
N ALA A 164 14.04 9.18 11.65
CA ALA A 164 13.79 9.40 10.23
C ALA A 164 13.51 8.10 9.45
N ARG A 165 13.95 6.92 9.95
CA ARG A 165 13.94 5.64 9.21
C ARG A 165 12.55 5.24 8.74
N ALA A 166 11.56 5.23 9.63
CA ALA A 166 10.19 4.85 9.28
C ALA A 166 9.59 5.78 8.21
N GLY A 167 9.86 7.08 8.30
CA GLY A 167 9.43 8.07 7.31
C GLY A 167 10.03 7.82 5.93
N LEU A 168 11.33 7.53 5.87
CA LEU A 168 12.03 7.25 4.60
C LEU A 168 11.58 5.92 3.98
N LEU A 169 11.41 4.85 4.78
CA LEU A 169 10.90 3.57 4.29
C LEU A 169 9.50 3.70 3.71
N ARG A 170 8.61 4.46 4.36
CA ARG A 170 7.26 4.73 3.83
C ARG A 170 7.32 5.47 2.49
N LYS A 171 8.17 6.49 2.35
CA LYS A 171 8.35 7.22 1.09
C LYS A 171 9.00 6.36 0.00
N LEU A 172 9.89 5.46 0.37
CA LEU A 172 10.48 4.47 -0.53
C LEU A 172 9.37 3.53 -1.08
N GLY A 173 8.48 3.04 -0.22
CA GLY A 173 7.34 2.22 -0.62
C GLY A 173 6.34 2.96 -1.53
N GLN A 174 6.18 4.26 -1.36
CA GLN A 174 5.37 5.13 -2.25
C GLN A 174 6.01 5.36 -3.62
N LYS A 175 7.28 4.97 -3.81
CA LYS A 175 8.07 5.10 -5.07
C LYS A 175 8.19 6.55 -5.58
N ASN A 176 8.08 7.54 -4.71
CA ASN A 176 8.22 8.96 -5.06
C ASN A 176 9.66 9.44 -4.82
N ALA A 177 10.46 9.47 -5.88
CA ALA A 177 11.87 9.86 -5.81
C ALA A 177 12.08 11.29 -5.27
N HIS A 178 11.19 12.23 -5.66
CA HIS A 178 11.31 13.62 -5.25
C HIS A 178 11.07 13.79 -3.75
N GLU A 179 10.01 13.21 -3.22
CA GLU A 179 9.70 13.26 -1.78
C GLU A 179 10.72 12.46 -0.95
N LEU A 180 11.19 11.31 -1.46
CA LEU A 180 12.22 10.53 -0.80
C LEU A 180 13.53 11.34 -0.66
N ARG A 181 13.96 12.00 -1.75
CA ARG A 181 15.14 12.86 -1.74
C ARG A 181 14.98 14.02 -0.77
N ALA A 182 13.86 14.74 -0.83
CA ALA A 182 13.58 15.86 0.06
C ALA A 182 13.58 15.43 1.54
N ALA A 183 12.98 14.29 1.86
CA ALA A 183 12.95 13.75 3.21
C ALA A 183 14.34 13.30 3.68
N ALA A 184 15.17 12.72 2.82
CA ALA A 184 16.54 12.33 3.13
C ALA A 184 17.40 13.56 3.49
N LEU A 185 17.33 14.62 2.69
CA LEU A 185 18.04 15.88 2.97
C LEU A 185 17.52 16.56 4.25
N ALA A 186 16.21 16.56 4.49
CA ALA A 186 15.62 17.08 5.72
C ALA A 186 16.03 16.29 6.97
N ALA A 187 16.31 14.98 6.82
CA ALA A 187 16.87 14.13 7.88
C ALA A 187 18.38 14.36 8.09
N GLY A 188 19.01 15.28 7.37
CA GLY A 188 20.43 15.64 7.51
C GLY A 188 21.39 14.78 6.70
N LEU A 189 20.90 13.96 5.76
CA LEU A 189 21.74 13.22 4.85
C LEU A 189 22.31 14.16 3.78
N ASP A 190 23.50 13.83 3.27
CA ASP A 190 24.09 14.54 2.15
C ASP A 190 23.47 14.12 0.79
N GLU A 191 23.83 14.83 -0.27
CA GLU A 191 23.33 14.59 -1.62
C GLU A 191 23.63 13.18 -2.17
N ASP A 192 24.83 12.62 -1.86
CA ASP A 192 25.23 11.27 -2.29
C ASP A 192 24.39 10.19 -1.60
N ALA A 193 24.13 10.35 -0.30
CA ALA A 193 23.27 9.46 0.45
C ALA A 193 21.80 9.53 -0.05
N ALA A 194 21.28 10.75 -0.30
CA ALA A 194 19.95 10.93 -0.86
C ALA A 194 19.83 10.31 -2.27
N ASP A 195 20.84 10.49 -3.13
CA ASP A 195 20.89 9.84 -4.44
C ASP A 195 20.96 8.31 -4.34
N THR A 196 21.72 7.80 -3.38
CA THR A 196 21.83 6.35 -3.12
C THR A 196 20.47 5.76 -2.72
N LEU A 197 19.72 6.43 -1.84
CA LEU A 197 18.34 6.03 -1.49
C LEU A 197 17.43 6.05 -2.73
N CYS A 198 17.50 7.08 -3.53
CA CYS A 198 16.72 7.17 -4.76
C CYS A 198 17.06 6.07 -5.78
N ARG A 199 18.32 5.60 -5.82
CA ARG A 199 18.71 4.47 -6.68
C ARG A 199 18.00 3.17 -6.33
N VAL A 200 17.61 2.96 -5.06
CA VAL A 200 16.82 1.78 -4.66
C VAL A 200 15.48 1.71 -5.41
N LEU A 201 14.86 2.85 -5.73
CA LEU A 201 13.63 2.90 -6.52
C LEU A 201 13.76 2.26 -7.91
N THR A 202 14.97 2.16 -8.42
CA THR A 202 15.26 1.48 -9.69
C THR A 202 15.50 -0.02 -9.53
N LEU A 203 15.63 -0.54 -8.30
CA LEU A 203 15.85 -1.95 -8.01
C LEU A 203 14.50 -2.71 -7.98
N CYS A 204 13.76 -2.58 -9.07
CA CYS A 204 12.52 -3.32 -9.34
C CYS A 204 12.53 -3.85 -10.77
N GLY A 205 12.06 -5.10 -10.97
CA GLY A 205 12.05 -5.73 -12.27
C GLY A 205 12.14 -7.25 -12.24
N GLY A 206 12.52 -7.85 -13.37
CA GLY A 206 12.79 -9.29 -13.45
C GLY A 206 13.83 -9.70 -12.40
N TYR A 207 13.61 -10.86 -11.75
CA TYR A 207 14.45 -11.29 -10.62
C TYR A 207 15.92 -11.39 -11.01
N ALA A 208 16.21 -12.11 -12.11
CA ALA A 208 17.57 -12.33 -12.60
C ALA A 208 18.30 -11.04 -13.02
N ASP A 209 17.54 -10.06 -13.57
CA ASP A 209 18.11 -8.79 -14.04
C ASP A 209 18.36 -7.80 -12.91
N THR A 210 17.53 -7.85 -11.85
CA THR A 210 17.57 -6.87 -10.75
C THR A 210 18.57 -7.27 -9.67
N LEU A 211 18.77 -8.56 -9.43
CA LEU A 211 19.62 -9.08 -8.38
C LEU A 211 21.09 -8.61 -8.49
N PRO A 212 21.76 -8.67 -9.67
CA PRO A 212 23.11 -8.13 -9.84
C PRO A 212 23.21 -6.61 -9.59
N ARG A 213 22.13 -5.87 -9.89
CA ARG A 213 22.07 -4.44 -9.66
C ARG A 213 21.96 -4.12 -8.16
N ALA A 214 21.21 -4.95 -7.41
CA ALA A 214 21.14 -4.86 -5.95
C ALA A 214 22.51 -5.20 -5.32
N GLU A 215 23.19 -6.22 -5.79
CA GLU A 215 24.54 -6.59 -5.34
C GLU A 215 25.54 -5.46 -5.54
N ALA A 216 25.54 -4.81 -6.70
CA ALA A 216 26.41 -3.69 -7.02
C ALA A 216 26.18 -2.45 -6.13
N LEU A 217 25.03 -2.32 -5.49
CA LEU A 217 24.70 -1.23 -4.57
C LEU A 217 25.03 -1.56 -3.10
N CYS A 218 25.47 -2.79 -2.78
CA CYS A 218 25.80 -3.21 -1.41
C CYS A 218 26.93 -2.37 -0.82
N ARG A 219 26.70 -1.81 0.37
CA ARG A 219 27.68 -0.98 1.11
C ARG A 219 28.21 -1.64 2.38
N ASN A 220 27.56 -2.69 2.88
CA ASN A 220 27.97 -3.42 4.09
C ASN A 220 27.64 -4.91 4.02
N ASP A 221 28.05 -5.64 5.07
CA ASP A 221 27.86 -7.10 5.15
C ASP A 221 26.40 -7.51 5.31
N ALA A 222 25.58 -6.69 5.98
CA ALA A 222 24.15 -6.95 6.13
C ALA A 222 23.43 -6.96 4.77
N MET A 223 23.75 -5.98 3.91
CA MET A 223 23.21 -5.96 2.54
C MET A 223 23.69 -7.15 1.71
N ARG A 224 24.98 -7.54 1.84
CA ARG A 224 25.52 -8.72 1.14
C ARG A 224 24.86 -10.01 1.60
N ALA A 225 24.62 -10.15 2.90
CA ALA A 225 23.90 -11.31 3.45
C ALA A 225 22.46 -11.40 2.91
N ALA A 226 21.74 -10.26 2.84
CA ALA A 226 20.41 -10.21 2.25
C ALA A 226 20.39 -10.59 0.75
N VAL A 227 21.39 -10.12 -0.01
CA VAL A 227 21.53 -10.51 -1.43
C VAL A 227 21.85 -12.00 -1.56
N ALA A 228 22.68 -12.57 -0.70
CA ALA A 228 22.99 -14.01 -0.71
C ALA A 228 21.73 -14.85 -0.43
N GLU A 229 20.88 -14.45 0.53
CA GLU A 229 19.59 -15.12 0.79
C GLU A 229 18.67 -15.04 -0.44
N LEU A 230 18.59 -13.88 -1.10
CA LEU A 230 17.85 -13.74 -2.36
C LEU A 230 18.45 -14.62 -3.48
N GLN A 231 19.79 -14.70 -3.62
CA GLN A 231 20.43 -15.60 -4.60
C GLN A 231 20.06 -17.05 -4.38
N GLY A 232 19.96 -17.50 -3.13
CA GLY A 232 19.52 -18.85 -2.77
C GLY A 232 18.09 -19.20 -3.20
N LEU A 233 17.24 -18.20 -3.42
CA LEU A 233 15.85 -18.40 -3.87
C LEU A 233 15.71 -18.51 -5.40
N ALA A 234 16.69 -18.08 -6.18
CA ALA A 234 16.56 -17.98 -7.63
C ALA A 234 16.19 -19.34 -8.29
N GLY A 235 16.95 -20.41 -7.99
CA GLY A 235 16.69 -21.73 -8.55
C GLY A 235 15.33 -22.33 -8.15
N PRO A 236 14.96 -22.36 -6.85
CA PRO A 236 13.64 -22.79 -6.41
C PRO A 236 12.49 -22.04 -7.05
N LEU A 237 12.60 -20.71 -7.21
CA LEU A 237 11.57 -19.88 -7.80
C LEU A 237 11.41 -20.06 -9.31
N GLU A 238 12.50 -20.29 -10.06
CA GLU A 238 12.44 -20.64 -11.49
C GLU A 238 11.61 -21.90 -11.72
N GLN A 239 11.73 -22.89 -10.83
CA GLN A 239 10.98 -24.15 -10.93
C GLN A 239 9.49 -23.99 -10.61
N ALA A 240 9.12 -22.98 -9.84
CA ALA A 240 7.72 -22.72 -9.49
C ALA A 240 6.89 -22.16 -10.66
N GLY A 241 7.55 -21.65 -11.71
CA GLY A 241 6.90 -21.01 -12.86
C GLY A 241 6.36 -19.61 -12.54
N GLY A 242 5.67 -19.00 -13.50
CA GLY A 242 5.09 -17.66 -13.35
C GLY A 242 6.11 -16.52 -13.47
N ALA A 243 5.68 -15.30 -13.20
CA ALA A 243 6.53 -14.11 -13.23
C ALA A 243 7.07 -13.80 -11.84
N ILE A 244 8.37 -14.01 -11.63
CA ILE A 244 9.04 -13.64 -10.38
C ILE A 244 9.77 -12.32 -10.57
N ARG A 245 9.55 -11.38 -9.65
CA ARG A 245 10.15 -10.04 -9.66
C ARG A 245 10.87 -9.79 -8.35
N LEU A 246 11.99 -9.06 -8.42
CA LEU A 246 12.61 -8.47 -7.25
C LEU A 246 12.18 -7.00 -7.19
N ASP A 247 11.66 -6.57 -6.03
CA ASP A 247 11.29 -5.18 -5.79
C ASP A 247 11.74 -4.75 -4.39
N LEU A 248 12.92 -4.15 -4.30
CA LEU A 248 13.48 -3.71 -3.02
C LEU A 248 12.83 -2.43 -2.46
N THR A 249 11.70 -2.01 -3.03
CA THR A 249 10.89 -0.91 -2.48
C THR A 249 9.71 -1.38 -1.64
N LEU A 250 9.46 -2.69 -1.57
CA LEU A 250 8.39 -3.26 -0.74
C LEU A 250 8.77 -3.15 0.76
N ALA A 251 8.65 -1.95 1.32
CA ALA A 251 9.03 -1.67 2.71
C ALA A 251 7.91 -1.06 3.56
N GLY A 252 6.86 -0.53 2.93
CA GLY A 252 5.99 0.47 3.55
C GLY A 252 4.95 -0.05 4.56
N GLU A 253 4.49 -1.30 4.47
CA GLU A 253 3.35 -1.79 5.27
C GLU A 253 3.72 -2.85 6.32
N MET A 254 5.02 -3.18 6.47
CA MET A 254 5.41 -4.41 7.15
C MET A 254 6.53 -4.19 8.19
N GLU A 255 6.28 -3.29 9.15
CA GLU A 255 7.25 -2.93 10.20
C GLU A 255 7.74 -4.13 11.04
N TYR A 256 7.03 -5.23 11.04
CA TYR A 256 7.39 -6.42 11.82
C TYR A 256 8.25 -7.44 11.05
N TYR A 257 8.37 -7.34 9.72
CA TYR A 257 9.25 -8.22 8.96
C TYR A 257 10.72 -7.78 9.11
N ASN A 258 11.58 -8.75 9.38
CA ASN A 258 13.02 -8.49 9.60
C ASN A 258 13.94 -9.17 8.58
N GLY A 259 13.37 -9.91 7.64
CA GLY A 259 14.09 -10.63 6.59
C GLY A 259 13.38 -10.51 5.25
N LEU A 260 13.21 -11.65 4.60
CA LEU A 260 12.50 -11.76 3.34
C LEU A 260 11.04 -11.28 3.47
N VAL A 261 10.55 -10.59 2.44
CA VAL A 261 9.15 -10.14 2.29
C VAL A 261 8.70 -10.42 0.87
N PHE A 262 7.46 -10.82 0.69
CA PHE A 262 6.91 -11.07 -0.64
C PHE A 262 5.42 -10.78 -0.74
N GLN A 263 5.01 -10.42 -1.95
CA GLN A 263 3.61 -10.16 -2.29
C GLN A 263 3.25 -10.85 -3.61
N GLY A 264 2.06 -11.42 -3.66
CA GLY A 264 1.58 -12.14 -4.82
C GLY A 264 0.37 -11.48 -5.45
N TYR A 265 0.36 -11.37 -6.76
CA TYR A 265 -0.69 -10.73 -7.52
C TYR A 265 -1.24 -11.66 -8.60
N LEU A 266 -2.52 -11.56 -8.87
CA LEU A 266 -3.11 -12.00 -10.14
C LEU A 266 -3.30 -10.76 -11.02
N LYS A 267 -2.93 -10.82 -12.30
CA LYS A 267 -3.07 -9.67 -13.21
C LYS A 267 -4.50 -9.16 -13.36
N ALA A 268 -5.49 -10.02 -13.07
CA ALA A 268 -6.90 -9.67 -13.09
C ALA A 268 -7.37 -8.92 -11.83
N LEU A 269 -6.53 -8.78 -10.81
CA LEU A 269 -6.86 -8.14 -9.54
C LEU A 269 -5.98 -6.89 -9.33
N PRO A 270 -6.55 -5.77 -8.87
CA PRO A 270 -5.81 -4.52 -8.65
C PRO A 270 -4.95 -4.54 -7.38
N ARG A 271 -5.20 -5.48 -6.47
CA ARG A 271 -4.55 -5.56 -5.16
C ARG A 271 -3.79 -6.88 -5.00
N PRO A 272 -2.76 -6.94 -4.13
CA PRO A 272 -2.08 -8.19 -3.84
C PRO A 272 -3.07 -9.21 -3.22
N LEU A 273 -3.05 -10.41 -3.79
CA LEU A 273 -3.85 -11.55 -3.32
C LEU A 273 -3.16 -12.31 -2.19
N LEU A 274 -1.83 -12.21 -2.12
CA LEU A 274 -1.00 -12.90 -1.14
C LEU A 274 0.04 -11.94 -0.57
N LYS A 275 0.21 -11.94 0.77
CA LYS A 275 1.28 -11.20 1.44
C LYS A 275 1.96 -12.11 2.46
N GLY A 276 3.28 -12.03 2.58
CA GLY A 276 4.05 -12.82 3.53
C GLY A 276 5.48 -12.36 3.73
N GLY A 277 6.18 -12.99 4.67
CA GLY A 277 7.57 -12.69 4.95
C GLY A 277 8.09 -13.36 6.22
N ARG A 278 9.36 -13.09 6.55
CA ARG A 278 10.08 -13.57 7.72
C ARG A 278 9.91 -12.58 8.88
N TYR A 279 9.50 -13.09 10.05
CA TYR A 279 9.16 -12.27 11.22
C TYR A 279 9.75 -12.85 12.53
N ASP A 280 11.03 -13.19 12.52
CA ASP A 280 11.74 -13.80 13.66
C ASP A 280 11.62 -12.96 14.93
N LEU A 281 11.70 -11.62 14.81
CA LEU A 281 11.64 -10.72 15.97
C LEU A 281 10.31 -10.82 16.73
N LEU A 282 9.20 -11.06 16.05
CA LEU A 282 7.92 -11.32 16.67
C LEU A 282 7.93 -12.68 17.39
N MET A 283 8.41 -13.74 16.72
CA MET A 283 8.46 -15.09 17.30
C MET A 283 9.35 -15.16 18.53
N GLN A 284 10.48 -14.46 18.54
CA GLN A 284 11.43 -14.41 19.64
C GLN A 284 10.87 -13.78 20.92
N GLN A 285 9.81 -12.98 20.84
CA GLN A 285 9.09 -12.46 22.01
C GLN A 285 8.40 -13.58 22.81
N PHE A 286 8.01 -14.66 22.13
CA PHE A 286 7.33 -15.81 22.72
C PHE A 286 8.29 -16.99 22.96
N THR A 287 9.21 -17.23 22.02
CA THR A 287 10.16 -18.35 22.07
C THR A 287 11.55 -17.84 21.67
N PRO A 288 12.46 -17.60 22.66
CA PRO A 288 13.80 -17.11 22.39
C PRO A 288 14.57 -18.01 21.42
N GLY A 289 15.20 -17.40 20.41
CA GLY A 289 16.00 -18.09 19.40
C GLY A 289 15.20 -18.78 18.29
N ALA A 290 13.88 -18.73 18.32
CA ALA A 290 13.04 -19.25 17.25
C ALA A 290 12.90 -18.26 16.10
N GLY A 291 12.86 -18.78 14.85
CA GLY A 291 12.51 -18.03 13.66
C GLY A 291 11.07 -18.26 13.24
N ALA A 292 10.57 -17.41 12.34
CA ALA A 292 9.24 -17.57 11.76
C ALA A 292 9.14 -16.99 10.35
N ILE A 293 8.44 -17.71 9.46
CA ILE A 293 8.08 -17.25 8.12
C ILE A 293 6.69 -17.76 7.77
N GLY A 294 5.89 -16.93 7.13
CA GLY A 294 4.55 -17.31 6.71
C GLY A 294 3.95 -16.34 5.71
N PHE A 295 2.74 -16.66 5.25
CA PHE A 295 1.97 -15.80 4.38
C PHE A 295 0.47 -16.04 4.52
N ALA A 296 -0.32 -15.03 4.11
CA ALA A 296 -1.77 -15.09 4.01
C ALA A 296 -2.21 -14.86 2.56
N VAL A 297 -3.19 -15.63 2.10
CA VAL A 297 -3.96 -15.43 0.87
C VAL A 297 -5.30 -14.80 1.27
N TYR A 298 -5.66 -13.67 0.66
CA TYR A 298 -6.89 -12.92 0.91
C TYR A 298 -8.00 -13.45 0.00
N LEU A 299 -8.81 -14.37 0.52
CA LEU A 299 -9.80 -15.08 -0.29
C LEU A 299 -10.92 -14.17 -0.83
N ASP A 300 -11.25 -13.09 -0.13
CA ASP A 300 -12.30 -12.15 -0.54
C ASP A 300 -11.91 -11.36 -1.80
N GLU A 301 -10.62 -11.21 -2.10
CA GLU A 301 -10.20 -10.61 -3.36
C GLU A 301 -10.59 -11.47 -4.58
N LEU A 302 -10.75 -12.78 -4.41
CA LEU A 302 -11.20 -13.69 -5.47
C LEU A 302 -12.68 -13.47 -5.84
N ASP A 303 -13.50 -12.92 -4.95
CA ASP A 303 -14.88 -12.58 -5.26
C ASP A 303 -14.97 -11.51 -6.37
N ARG A 304 -13.93 -10.70 -6.53
CA ARG A 304 -13.80 -9.71 -7.62
C ARG A 304 -13.62 -10.36 -9.00
N LEU A 305 -13.09 -11.58 -9.07
CA LEU A 305 -12.96 -12.34 -10.32
C LEU A 305 -14.31 -12.85 -10.84
N SER A 306 -15.31 -12.97 -9.97
CA SER A 306 -16.65 -13.50 -10.29
C SER A 306 -17.64 -12.40 -10.64
N ALA A 307 -17.37 -11.14 -10.31
CA ALA A 307 -18.17 -10.03 -10.80
C ALA A 307 -17.93 -9.92 -12.31
N PRO A 308 -19.00 -10.03 -13.17
CA PRO A 308 -18.83 -9.68 -14.54
C PRO A 308 -18.42 -8.21 -14.56
N LEU A 309 -17.13 -7.95 -14.84
CA LEU A 309 -16.74 -6.63 -15.35
C LEU A 309 -17.74 -6.34 -16.49
N PRO A 310 -18.32 -5.14 -16.55
CA PRO A 310 -19.19 -4.78 -17.65
C PRO A 310 -18.46 -5.21 -18.92
N PRO A 311 -19.13 -5.88 -19.89
CA PRO A 311 -18.46 -6.45 -21.03
C PRO A 311 -17.75 -5.33 -21.76
N VAL A 312 -16.45 -5.21 -21.51
CA VAL A 312 -15.54 -4.59 -22.47
C VAL A 312 -15.63 -5.54 -23.64
N GLN A 313 -16.30 -5.12 -24.70
CA GLN A 313 -16.37 -5.90 -25.93
C GLN A 313 -14.95 -6.24 -26.34
N LYS A 314 -14.51 -7.45 -25.99
CA LYS A 314 -13.27 -8.02 -26.51
C LYS A 314 -13.51 -8.31 -27.99
N ASN A 315 -13.19 -7.37 -28.84
CA ASN A 315 -12.90 -7.68 -30.22
C ASN A 315 -11.60 -8.49 -30.21
N SER A 316 -11.63 -9.66 -30.78
CA SER A 316 -10.64 -10.74 -30.75
C SER A 316 -9.33 -10.47 -31.50
N THR A 317 -8.83 -9.24 -31.49
CA THR A 317 -7.51 -8.80 -32.01
C THR A 317 -6.84 -7.78 -31.09
N ASP A 318 -7.22 -7.74 -29.80
CA ASP A 318 -6.84 -6.65 -28.91
C ASP A 318 -5.36 -6.68 -28.54
N LYS A 319 -4.60 -5.76 -29.12
CA LYS A 319 -3.39 -5.24 -28.50
C LYS A 319 -3.74 -4.82 -27.06
N VAL A 320 -2.89 -5.19 -26.10
CA VAL A 320 -3.01 -4.70 -24.71
C VAL A 320 -3.12 -3.18 -24.74
N MET A 321 -4.23 -2.62 -24.27
CA MET A 321 -4.45 -1.18 -24.20
C MET A 321 -4.17 -0.69 -22.80
N LEU A 322 -3.34 0.34 -22.69
CA LEU A 322 -3.10 1.05 -21.43
C LEU A 322 -4.32 1.96 -21.13
N ASN A 323 -4.96 1.71 -20.01
CA ASN A 323 -6.12 2.47 -19.55
C ASN A 323 -5.67 3.60 -18.62
N VAL A 324 -5.90 4.85 -19.01
CA VAL A 324 -5.43 6.04 -18.27
C VAL A 324 -6.62 6.85 -17.78
N ALA A 325 -6.74 7.00 -16.45
CA ALA A 325 -7.69 7.95 -15.86
C ALA A 325 -7.12 9.37 -15.93
N LEU A 326 -7.75 10.21 -16.73
CA LEU A 326 -7.34 11.58 -17.01
C LEU A 326 -8.31 12.58 -16.36
N PRO A 327 -7.83 13.51 -15.49
CA PRO A 327 -8.71 14.46 -14.84
C PRO A 327 -9.26 15.48 -15.86
N LYS A 328 -10.55 15.81 -15.77
CA LYS A 328 -11.12 16.91 -16.54
C LYS A 328 -10.60 18.26 -16.06
N GLY A 329 -10.33 19.18 -16.99
CA GLY A 329 -9.91 20.55 -16.73
C GLY A 329 -8.42 20.80 -17.02
N ARG A 330 -7.92 21.96 -16.59
CA ARG A 330 -6.58 22.49 -16.97
C ARG A 330 -5.41 21.53 -16.75
N LEU A 331 -5.43 20.74 -15.70
CA LEU A 331 -4.40 19.73 -15.45
C LEU A 331 -4.48 18.63 -16.51
N GLY A 332 -5.67 18.10 -16.77
CA GLY A 332 -5.88 17.07 -17.79
C GLY A 332 -5.43 17.49 -19.17
N ASP A 333 -5.70 18.75 -19.56
CA ASP A 333 -5.25 19.29 -20.84
C ASP A 333 -3.72 19.30 -20.95
N LYS A 334 -3.02 19.74 -19.89
CA LYS A 334 -1.55 19.75 -19.85
C LYS A 334 -0.99 18.33 -19.93
N VAL A 335 -1.57 17.40 -19.18
CA VAL A 335 -1.15 16.00 -19.15
C VAL A 335 -1.41 15.31 -20.49
N TYR A 336 -2.61 15.51 -21.08
CA TYR A 336 -2.92 14.97 -22.39
C TYR A 336 -1.92 15.44 -23.45
N ASN A 337 -1.59 16.75 -23.47
CA ASN A 337 -0.62 17.30 -24.41
C ASN A 337 0.78 16.73 -24.21
N LEU A 338 1.19 16.48 -22.97
CA LEU A 338 2.46 15.82 -22.65
C LEU A 338 2.48 14.40 -23.21
N LEU A 339 1.43 13.61 -22.97
CA LEU A 339 1.32 12.24 -23.47
C LEU A 339 1.19 12.20 -25.01
N ALA A 340 0.47 13.12 -25.60
CA ALA A 340 0.36 13.25 -27.05
C ALA A 340 1.72 13.58 -27.69
N GLY A 341 2.53 14.43 -27.03
CA GLY A 341 3.88 14.76 -27.48
C GLY A 341 4.86 13.58 -27.53
N ILE A 342 4.61 12.53 -26.77
CA ILE A 342 5.40 11.29 -26.76
C ILE A 342 4.73 10.14 -27.52
N GLY A 343 3.71 10.43 -28.35
CA GLY A 343 3.09 9.46 -29.25
C GLY A 343 1.79 8.83 -28.77
N TYR A 344 1.25 9.22 -27.62
CA TYR A 344 0.00 8.68 -27.05
C TYR A 344 -1.23 9.59 -27.29
N GLY A 345 -1.17 10.49 -28.28
CA GLY A 345 -2.31 11.30 -28.68
C GLY A 345 -3.41 10.50 -29.38
N CYS A 346 -4.65 10.89 -29.19
CA CYS A 346 -5.79 10.29 -29.89
C CYS A 346 -6.08 11.00 -31.22
N PRO A 347 -6.60 10.28 -32.24
CA PRO A 347 -6.98 10.89 -33.52
C PRO A 347 -8.15 11.86 -33.39
N GLU A 348 -9.03 11.63 -32.42
CA GLU A 348 -10.17 12.54 -32.13
C GLU A 348 -9.68 13.72 -31.27
N ASP A 349 -10.24 14.90 -31.54
CA ASP A 349 -9.97 16.08 -30.72
C ASP A 349 -10.54 15.86 -29.30
N TYR A 350 -9.64 15.66 -28.35
CA TYR A 350 -9.92 15.45 -26.95
C TYR A 350 -10.81 16.57 -26.34
N ASN A 351 -10.62 17.82 -26.77
CA ASN A 351 -11.36 18.97 -26.22
C ASN A 351 -12.72 19.19 -26.89
N ALA A 352 -12.92 18.68 -28.11
CA ALA A 352 -14.14 18.84 -28.85
C ALA A 352 -15.18 17.76 -28.62
N THR A 353 -14.79 16.64 -27.97
CA THR A 353 -15.68 15.49 -27.74
C THR A 353 -16.43 15.56 -26.42
N ARG A 354 -17.68 15.08 -26.42
CA ARG A 354 -18.45 14.82 -25.18
C ARG A 354 -18.29 13.40 -24.67
N LYS A 355 -17.51 12.57 -25.36
CA LYS A 355 -17.22 11.21 -24.94
C LYS A 355 -16.47 11.22 -23.60
N LEU A 356 -16.75 10.25 -22.76
CA LEU A 356 -16.02 10.02 -21.52
C LEU A 356 -14.84 9.06 -21.70
N VAL A 357 -14.78 8.40 -22.85
CA VAL A 357 -13.72 7.48 -23.25
C VAL A 357 -13.22 7.87 -24.62
N VAL A 358 -11.91 8.05 -24.74
CA VAL A 358 -11.21 8.39 -25.99
C VAL A 358 -10.07 7.40 -26.20
N GLU A 359 -9.92 6.87 -27.41
CA GLU A 359 -9.02 5.74 -27.67
C GLU A 359 -8.08 6.02 -28.85
N ASN A 360 -6.87 5.49 -28.75
CA ASN A 360 -5.95 5.32 -29.87
C ASN A 360 -5.46 3.86 -29.91
N PRO A 361 -6.15 2.96 -30.61
CA PRO A 361 -5.74 1.55 -30.72
C PRO A 361 -4.38 1.37 -31.39
N ALA A 362 -3.96 2.28 -32.28
CA ALA A 362 -2.65 2.22 -32.91
C ALA A 362 -1.51 2.45 -31.89
N ALA A 363 -1.70 3.38 -30.96
CA ALA A 363 -0.78 3.67 -29.87
C ALA A 363 -0.98 2.73 -28.66
N GLY A 364 -2.06 1.92 -28.62
CA GLY A 364 -2.35 1.02 -27.51
C GLY A 364 -2.80 1.75 -26.24
N ILE A 365 -3.51 2.89 -26.34
CA ILE A 365 -3.93 3.68 -25.20
C ILE A 365 -5.43 4.04 -25.22
N ARG A 366 -6.02 4.10 -24.03
CA ARG A 366 -7.42 4.54 -23.80
C ARG A 366 -7.45 5.50 -22.62
N TYR A 367 -8.08 6.64 -22.78
CA TYR A 367 -8.28 7.64 -21.74
C TYR A 367 -9.70 7.62 -21.20
N PHE A 368 -9.85 7.62 -19.89
CA PHE A 368 -11.11 7.85 -19.19
C PHE A 368 -11.12 9.28 -18.64
N LEU A 369 -12.09 10.08 -19.07
CA LEU A 369 -12.20 11.49 -18.68
C LEU A 369 -13.08 11.61 -17.43
N VAL A 370 -12.44 11.68 -16.26
CA VAL A 370 -13.10 11.63 -14.97
C VAL A 370 -12.93 12.93 -14.19
N LYS A 371 -13.65 13.10 -13.07
CA LYS A 371 -13.38 14.21 -12.16
C LYS A 371 -12.04 13.99 -11.46
N PRO A 372 -11.28 15.07 -11.14
CA PRO A 372 -10.01 14.91 -10.42
C PRO A 372 -10.13 14.07 -9.14
N SER A 373 -11.20 14.27 -8.34
CA SER A 373 -11.47 13.50 -7.11
C SER A 373 -11.63 12.00 -7.32
N ASP A 374 -11.95 11.57 -8.53
CA ASP A 374 -12.32 10.19 -8.81
C ASP A 374 -11.15 9.40 -9.44
N VAL A 375 -10.08 10.09 -9.90
CA VAL A 375 -8.95 9.49 -10.61
C VAL A 375 -8.31 8.37 -9.78
N ALA A 376 -8.00 8.64 -8.53
CA ALA A 376 -7.37 7.67 -7.63
C ALA A 376 -8.24 6.42 -7.44
N ILE A 377 -9.55 6.58 -7.31
CA ILE A 377 -10.53 5.49 -7.16
C ILE A 377 -10.52 4.57 -8.39
N TYR A 378 -10.44 5.13 -9.61
CA TYR A 378 -10.41 4.32 -10.83
C TYR A 378 -9.14 3.46 -10.93
N VAL A 379 -8.01 3.97 -10.43
CA VAL A 379 -6.75 3.21 -10.39
C VAL A 379 -6.77 2.17 -9.28
N GLU A 380 -7.13 2.56 -8.07
CA GLU A 380 -7.20 1.70 -6.89
C GLU A 380 -8.10 0.47 -7.11
N HIS A 381 -9.20 0.64 -7.84
CA HIS A 381 -10.14 -0.44 -8.17
C HIS A 381 -9.82 -1.15 -9.50
N GLY A 382 -8.68 -0.84 -10.13
CA GLY A 382 -8.22 -1.51 -11.35
C GLY A 382 -9.05 -1.23 -12.60
N ALA A 383 -9.89 -0.19 -12.59
CA ALA A 383 -10.60 0.27 -13.78
C ALA A 383 -9.68 1.05 -14.74
N ALA A 384 -8.65 1.66 -14.22
CA ALA A 384 -7.55 2.26 -14.96
C ALA A 384 -6.22 1.69 -14.48
N ASP A 385 -5.25 1.54 -15.40
CA ASP A 385 -3.90 1.08 -15.10
C ASP A 385 -3.03 2.20 -14.52
N VAL A 386 -3.28 3.44 -14.96
CA VAL A 386 -2.57 4.65 -14.56
C VAL A 386 -3.56 5.79 -14.39
N GLY A 387 -3.31 6.66 -13.42
CA GLY A 387 -4.02 7.92 -13.23
C GLY A 387 -3.06 9.08 -13.06
N ILE A 388 -3.46 10.27 -13.48
CA ILE A 388 -2.69 11.49 -13.26
C ILE A 388 -3.58 12.49 -12.52
N VAL A 389 -3.15 12.93 -11.35
CA VAL A 389 -3.96 13.77 -10.46
C VAL A 389 -3.04 14.61 -9.58
N GLY A 390 -3.54 15.70 -9.01
CA GLY A 390 -2.78 16.50 -8.05
C GLY A 390 -2.51 15.75 -6.73
N LYS A 391 -1.38 16.01 -6.13
CA LYS A 391 -0.98 15.41 -4.84
C LYS A 391 -1.99 15.68 -3.73
N ASP A 392 -2.68 16.83 -3.79
CA ASP A 392 -3.77 17.18 -2.86
C ASP A 392 -4.88 16.12 -2.84
N ILE A 393 -5.25 15.60 -4.02
CA ILE A 393 -6.30 14.58 -4.13
C ILE A 393 -5.82 13.24 -3.58
N LEU A 394 -4.58 12.82 -3.90
CA LEU A 394 -4.02 11.56 -3.38
C LEU A 394 -3.92 11.59 -1.85
N THR A 395 -3.44 12.73 -1.31
CA THR A 395 -3.28 12.90 0.14
C THR A 395 -4.63 12.96 0.86
N GLU A 396 -5.63 13.65 0.28
CA GLU A 396 -6.96 13.73 0.87
C GLU A 396 -7.73 12.40 0.81
N ALA A 397 -7.56 11.64 -0.30
CA ALA A 397 -8.24 10.38 -0.50
C ALA A 397 -7.60 9.23 0.28
N GLU A 398 -6.34 9.37 0.73
CA GLU A 398 -5.55 8.28 1.33
C GLU A 398 -5.59 7.00 0.49
N ALA A 399 -5.59 7.16 -0.85
CA ALA A 399 -5.77 6.07 -1.79
C ALA A 399 -4.59 5.09 -1.77
N ASP A 400 -4.90 3.79 -1.83
CA ASP A 400 -3.92 2.70 -1.89
C ASP A 400 -3.39 2.54 -3.33
N VAL A 401 -2.54 3.46 -3.75
CA VAL A 401 -1.92 3.50 -5.10
C VAL A 401 -0.44 3.86 -5.01
N TYR A 402 0.32 3.46 -6.02
CA TYR A 402 1.73 3.86 -6.14
C TYR A 402 1.86 5.20 -6.84
N GLU A 403 2.66 6.10 -6.27
CA GLU A 403 3.06 7.35 -6.91
C GLU A 403 4.31 7.11 -7.75
N LEU A 404 4.14 6.90 -9.06
CA LEU A 404 5.24 6.49 -9.94
C LEU A 404 6.12 7.66 -10.41
N LEU A 405 5.54 8.84 -10.59
CA LEU A 405 6.22 10.00 -11.18
C LEU A 405 5.56 11.31 -10.75
N ASP A 406 6.36 12.25 -10.27
CA ASP A 406 5.95 13.66 -10.22
C ASP A 406 6.19 14.32 -11.59
N THR A 407 5.11 14.72 -12.24
CA THR A 407 5.17 15.37 -13.55
C THR A 407 5.63 16.83 -13.47
N GLY A 408 5.67 17.41 -12.30
CA GLY A 408 5.96 18.83 -12.06
C GLY A 408 4.90 19.79 -12.59
N LEU A 409 3.71 19.26 -12.98
CA LEU A 409 2.60 20.04 -13.50
C LEU A 409 1.65 20.46 -12.37
N GLY A 410 1.01 21.62 -12.53
CA GLY A 410 -0.03 22.06 -11.58
C GLY A 410 0.52 22.47 -10.19
N LYS A 411 1.77 22.92 -10.11
CA LYS A 411 2.40 23.35 -8.85
C LYS A 411 1.57 24.39 -8.13
N CYS A 412 1.21 24.07 -6.91
CA CYS A 412 0.52 24.95 -5.95
C CYS A 412 0.93 24.56 -4.52
N ARG A 413 0.27 25.13 -3.53
CA ARG A 413 0.58 24.85 -2.13
C ARG A 413 -0.69 24.79 -1.29
N MET A 414 -0.73 23.93 -0.30
CA MET A 414 -1.80 23.89 0.70
C MET A 414 -1.50 24.92 1.76
N CYS A 415 -2.48 25.78 2.04
CA CYS A 415 -2.33 26.90 2.94
C CYS A 415 -3.47 26.96 3.96
N VAL A 416 -3.16 27.51 5.14
CA VAL A 416 -4.16 28.10 6.02
C VAL A 416 -4.31 29.56 5.63
N ALA A 417 -5.54 30.00 5.37
CA ALA A 417 -5.83 31.41 5.09
C ALA A 417 -6.96 31.91 6.01
N ALA A 418 -6.92 33.19 6.36
CA ALA A 418 -7.85 33.82 7.27
C ALA A 418 -8.09 35.31 6.92
N PRO A 419 -9.13 35.96 7.48
CA PRO A 419 -9.28 37.42 7.41
C PRO A 419 -8.02 38.17 7.87
N ALA A 420 -7.82 39.37 7.34
CA ALA A 420 -6.59 40.11 7.61
C ALA A 420 -6.38 40.44 9.12
N ASP A 421 -7.46 40.60 9.87
CA ASP A 421 -7.51 40.89 11.30
C ASP A 421 -7.58 39.62 12.19
N TYR A 422 -7.57 38.44 11.62
CA TYR A 422 -7.62 37.17 12.37
C TYR A 422 -6.46 37.05 13.36
N GLN A 423 -6.83 36.73 14.61
CA GLN A 423 -5.91 36.34 15.67
C GLN A 423 -6.34 34.98 16.22
N ASP A 424 -5.39 34.05 16.30
CA ASP A 424 -5.68 32.74 16.88
C ASP A 424 -5.91 32.81 18.38
N ASP A 425 -6.94 32.12 18.86
CA ASP A 425 -7.25 31.95 20.28
C ASP A 425 -6.99 30.50 20.69
N PRO A 426 -5.87 30.24 21.39
CA PRO A 426 -5.53 28.87 21.82
C PRO A 426 -6.53 28.29 22.83
N GLY A 427 -7.39 29.10 23.44
CA GLY A 427 -8.38 28.67 24.43
C GLY A 427 -9.61 27.98 23.84
N ARG A 428 -9.78 27.96 22.53
CA ARG A 428 -10.93 27.33 21.88
C ARG A 428 -10.53 26.59 20.61
N PRO A 429 -11.28 25.56 20.15
CA PRO A 429 -11.07 24.92 18.87
C PRO A 429 -11.16 25.92 17.71
N VAL A 430 -10.31 25.76 16.69
CA VAL A 430 -10.35 26.58 15.48
C VAL A 430 -11.39 26.02 14.53
N ARG A 431 -12.33 26.85 14.06
CA ARG A 431 -13.31 26.45 13.05
C ARG A 431 -12.66 26.55 11.67
N VAL A 432 -12.48 25.41 11.00
CA VAL A 432 -11.76 25.27 9.74
C VAL A 432 -12.72 24.89 8.63
N ALA A 433 -12.94 25.76 7.65
CA ALA A 433 -13.68 25.39 6.45
C ALA A 433 -12.73 24.86 5.37
N THR A 434 -13.04 23.70 4.81
CA THR A 434 -12.18 23.03 3.82
C THR A 434 -12.94 21.96 3.05
N LYS A 435 -12.46 21.66 1.84
CA LYS A 435 -12.79 20.41 1.13
C LYS A 435 -11.79 19.29 1.45
N PHE A 436 -10.64 19.63 2.03
CA PHE A 436 -9.52 18.73 2.35
C PHE A 436 -9.51 18.39 3.84
N VAL A 437 -10.46 17.54 4.24
CA VAL A 437 -10.74 17.23 5.66
C VAL A 437 -9.59 16.46 6.30
N ASN A 438 -9.04 15.45 5.61
CA ASN A 438 -7.97 14.61 6.12
C ASN A 438 -6.65 15.38 6.21
N ILE A 439 -6.35 16.17 5.19
CA ILE A 439 -5.16 17.05 5.18
C ILE A 439 -5.23 18.06 6.33
N ALA A 440 -6.38 18.71 6.52
CA ALA A 440 -6.56 19.68 7.59
C ALA A 440 -6.42 19.04 8.98
N LYS A 441 -7.04 17.87 9.19
CA LYS A 441 -6.91 17.11 10.46
C LYS A 441 -5.46 16.75 10.74
N ALA A 442 -4.75 16.19 9.76
CA ALA A 442 -3.34 15.79 9.91
C ALA A 442 -2.46 16.99 10.25
N TYR A 443 -2.64 18.12 9.57
CA TYR A 443 -1.89 19.34 9.85
C TYR A 443 -2.11 19.84 11.28
N TYR A 444 -3.35 20.06 11.70
CA TYR A 444 -3.63 20.59 13.03
C TYR A 444 -3.31 19.61 14.15
N ALA A 445 -3.46 18.30 13.92
CA ALA A 445 -3.00 17.27 14.85
C ALA A 445 -1.48 17.34 15.06
N SER A 446 -0.70 17.58 13.99
CA SER A 446 0.76 17.76 14.10
C SER A 446 1.15 19.00 14.91
N GLN A 447 0.28 19.99 14.98
CA GLN A 447 0.47 21.22 15.79
C GLN A 447 -0.11 21.08 17.23
N GLY A 448 -0.69 19.92 17.56
CA GLY A 448 -1.38 19.72 18.85
C GLY A 448 -2.58 20.66 19.04
N ARG A 449 -3.25 21.06 17.96
CA ARG A 449 -4.31 22.06 17.95
C ARG A 449 -5.67 21.43 17.67
N ASP A 450 -6.64 21.64 18.55
CA ASP A 450 -8.03 21.20 18.36
C ASP A 450 -8.73 22.03 17.30
N ILE A 451 -9.51 21.37 16.44
CA ILE A 451 -10.25 21.99 15.34
C ILE A 451 -11.69 21.49 15.26
N ASP A 452 -12.56 22.36 14.74
CA ASP A 452 -13.92 22.04 14.32
C ASP A 452 -14.02 22.19 12.80
N ILE A 453 -14.21 21.05 12.09
CA ILE A 453 -14.19 21.03 10.63
C ILE A 453 -15.55 21.27 10.02
N ILE A 454 -15.60 22.22 9.10
CA ILE A 454 -16.76 22.55 8.28
C ILE A 454 -16.43 22.14 6.84
N LYS A 455 -16.94 20.98 6.42
CA LYS A 455 -16.70 20.47 5.08
C LYS A 455 -17.51 21.25 4.05
N LEU A 456 -16.81 21.86 3.09
CA LEU A 456 -17.39 22.57 1.95
C LEU A 456 -16.80 22.02 0.65
N ASN A 457 -17.58 22.05 -0.45
CA ASN A 457 -17.15 21.52 -1.73
C ASN A 457 -16.69 22.59 -2.74
N GLY A 458 -16.88 23.86 -2.42
CA GLY A 458 -16.47 24.99 -3.27
C GLY A 458 -16.80 26.34 -2.62
N SER A 459 -16.26 27.42 -3.17
CA SER A 459 -16.40 28.81 -2.64
C SER A 459 -16.06 28.88 -1.15
N ILE A 460 -14.99 28.23 -0.75
CA ILE A 460 -14.58 28.05 0.65
C ILE A 460 -14.24 29.40 1.28
N GLU A 461 -13.79 30.37 0.47
CA GLU A 461 -13.43 31.74 0.88
C GLU A 461 -14.60 32.50 1.49
N LEU A 462 -15.84 32.12 1.19
CA LEU A 462 -17.03 32.75 1.78
C LEU A 462 -17.21 32.38 3.25
N ALA A 463 -16.70 31.25 3.70
CA ALA A 463 -16.94 30.76 5.06
C ALA A 463 -16.45 31.74 6.15
N PRO A 464 -15.20 32.24 6.13
CA PRO A 464 -14.76 33.20 7.13
C PRO A 464 -15.41 34.59 6.95
N ILE A 465 -15.73 34.97 5.71
CA ILE A 465 -16.41 36.28 5.45
C ILE A 465 -17.80 36.28 6.08
N LEU A 466 -18.50 35.18 6.06
CA LEU A 466 -19.84 35.02 6.64
C LEU A 466 -19.82 34.57 8.11
N GLY A 467 -18.63 34.48 8.73
CA GLY A 467 -18.48 34.08 10.13
C GLY A 467 -18.76 32.60 10.40
N LEU A 468 -18.84 31.76 9.32
CA LEU A 468 -19.04 30.32 9.46
C LEU A 468 -17.80 29.63 10.00
N SER A 469 -16.59 30.05 9.56
CA SER A 469 -15.31 29.55 10.04
C SER A 469 -14.38 30.68 10.45
N ASP A 470 -13.32 30.34 11.20
CA ASP A 470 -12.26 31.27 11.56
C ASP A 470 -11.18 31.33 10.48
N VAL A 471 -10.88 30.19 9.90
CA VAL A 471 -9.87 30.02 8.83
C VAL A 471 -10.39 29.09 7.75
N ILE A 472 -9.68 29.06 6.64
CA ILE A 472 -9.84 28.02 5.61
C ILE A 472 -8.54 27.25 5.40
N VAL A 473 -8.65 26.00 4.99
CA VAL A 473 -7.54 25.21 4.44
C VAL A 473 -7.86 24.90 2.99
N ASP A 474 -7.05 25.44 2.07
CA ASP A 474 -7.26 25.27 0.65
C ASP A 474 -5.95 25.38 -0.12
N ILE A 475 -5.97 24.95 -1.40
CA ILE A 475 -4.85 25.07 -2.34
C ILE A 475 -4.75 26.53 -2.85
N VAL A 476 -3.51 27.00 -2.91
CA VAL A 476 -3.21 28.35 -3.37
C VAL A 476 -2.16 28.28 -4.49
N GLU A 477 -2.53 28.73 -5.70
CA GLU A 477 -1.60 28.87 -6.82
C GLU A 477 -0.98 30.28 -6.81
N THR A 478 -1.78 31.32 -7.05
CA THR A 478 -1.34 32.73 -7.10
C THR A 478 -1.78 33.57 -5.90
N GLY A 479 -2.76 33.09 -5.16
CA GLY A 479 -3.38 33.79 -4.04
C GLY A 479 -4.27 34.98 -4.44
N THR A 480 -4.58 35.15 -5.70
CA THR A 480 -5.41 36.27 -6.19
C THR A 480 -6.82 36.21 -5.61
N THR A 481 -7.48 35.05 -5.65
CA THR A 481 -8.82 34.83 -5.10
C THR A 481 -8.88 35.16 -3.60
N LEU A 482 -7.88 34.77 -2.85
CA LEU A 482 -7.83 35.10 -1.40
C LEU A 482 -7.77 36.61 -1.18
N ARG A 483 -6.87 37.31 -1.89
CA ARG A 483 -6.71 38.78 -1.76
C ARG A 483 -7.97 39.55 -2.16
N GLU A 484 -8.60 39.16 -3.25
CA GLU A 484 -9.85 39.76 -3.71
C GLU A 484 -11.01 39.60 -2.72
N ASN A 485 -10.96 38.54 -1.90
CA ASN A 485 -11.94 38.25 -0.86
C ASN A 485 -11.49 38.67 0.55
N GLY A 486 -10.43 39.49 0.67
CA GLY A 486 -9.97 40.05 1.96
C GLY A 486 -9.28 39.03 2.87
N LEU A 487 -8.85 37.90 2.32
CA LEU A 487 -8.13 36.85 3.06
C LEU A 487 -6.61 36.96 2.82
N LYS A 488 -5.83 36.57 3.83
CA LYS A 488 -4.38 36.44 3.74
C LYS A 488 -3.97 35.00 4.06
N VAL A 489 -2.89 34.56 3.43
CA VAL A 489 -2.23 33.31 3.82
C VAL A 489 -1.58 33.50 5.18
N VAL A 490 -1.94 32.64 6.13
CA VAL A 490 -1.37 32.62 7.49
C VAL A 490 -0.16 31.66 7.53
N THR A 491 -0.32 30.47 6.94
CA THR A 491 0.74 29.45 6.90
C THR A 491 0.64 28.66 5.60
N GLU A 492 1.79 28.36 5.01
CA GLU A 492 1.95 27.41 3.92
C GLU A 492 2.57 26.14 4.53
N PHE A 493 1.96 24.96 4.34
CA PHE A 493 2.42 23.77 5.05
C PHE A 493 2.61 22.52 4.19
N LEU A 494 2.11 22.49 2.95
CA LEU A 494 2.28 21.34 2.06
C LEU A 494 2.44 21.81 0.61
N PRO A 495 3.60 21.57 -0.03
CA PRO A 495 3.75 21.76 -1.47
C PRO A 495 2.95 20.73 -2.24
N ILE A 496 2.30 21.14 -3.34
CA ILE A 496 1.46 20.31 -4.20
C ILE A 496 1.98 20.41 -5.64
N SER A 497 2.06 19.27 -6.33
CA SER A 497 2.36 19.15 -7.76
C SER A 497 1.46 18.15 -8.44
#